data_9a59f634d5b616d335a37dc6208a4ef8
#
_entry.id   9a59f634d5b616d335a37dc6208a4ef8
#
_cell.length_a   1.000
_cell.length_b   1.000
_cell.length_c   1.000
_cell.angle_alpha   90.00
_cell.angle_beta   90.00
_cell.angle_gamma   90.00
#
_symmetry.space_group_name_H-M   'P 1'
#
loop_
_entity.id
_entity.type
_entity.pdbx_description
1 polymer ?
#
loop_
_entity_poly.entity_id
_entity_poly.type
_entity_poly.pdbx_seq_one_letter_code
_entity_poly.pdbx_strand_id
1 'polypeptide(L)'
;MIGFLFAILAVFTLSLNKASVYDISNENWHLQSEAYMTVKDGKKLSSRKFDDYDWMKISFPSTVVAAFVEAGECAEPVAGEEDFLAIPHHLVRGIFWYRSEFAVPAQAIKEHTFLNLSGVNGEAQVWLNGKFVGNVPDSLHRARFDVTGIVKGKNALAVKVKADSDKAGLCSEVYFSFTGDVSLGEPFVVTTLNLPDTTEARVKVGAEVTNHGKSRKRVVLSGKYGWMPFEVTRYLNPGQSEVFSTTLEMENPRLWWSNALGEQHLYDVEMKLYAGHDESDKTFFRSAVRDISVEGDSLFVNGVYAPLRGTCAPGGLDRFDRVTLKELKSIARYCKDLNFNVFATTSEDARRLSTYADEYGFVLTDESKVPAPDFDFDELSIFREPTSAFYERKRANEPVHVQYVDGKVEVVNRTLHDLNGVKVGAQWFDINGSSLSEQVAVINVKSGSVSQAFAFEKPCEGLGYLELAIYSGEELLSENFHIEGSVPEDYPKATLRVGGEVNSTQDGWSITYLIENLGDVPALMLCARVDDQDGAAVLPVFWSDNYISLLPGEKKVLTAEVDKADCPHIPQVSITGFNL
;
A
#
# COMPACT_ATOMS: atom_id res chain seq x y z
N MET A 1 30.74 26.46 -5.01
CA MET A 1 29.39 26.84 -4.56
C MET A 1 28.45 26.54 -5.72
N ILE A 2 28.02 25.30 -5.83
CA ILE A 2 27.04 24.84 -6.83
C ILE A 2 25.91 24.27 -6.02
N GLY A 3 24.82 25.05 -5.94
CA GLY A 3 23.60 24.62 -5.27
C GLY A 3 22.93 23.52 -6.07
N PHE A 4 22.91 22.32 -5.54
CA PHE A 4 22.07 21.25 -6.05
C PHE A 4 20.62 21.55 -5.64
N LEU A 5 19.82 21.94 -6.61
CA LEU A 5 18.37 21.95 -6.50
C LEU A 5 17.92 20.47 -6.41
N PHE A 6 17.67 19.98 -5.21
CA PHE A 6 16.99 18.71 -5.03
C PHE A 6 15.52 18.91 -5.44
N ALA A 7 15.12 18.30 -6.54
CA ALA A 7 13.71 18.12 -6.83
C ALA A 7 13.17 17.10 -5.80
N ILE A 8 12.61 17.62 -4.71
CA ILE A 8 11.78 16.85 -3.80
C ILE A 8 10.62 16.36 -4.66
N LEU A 9 10.46 15.05 -4.79
CA LEU A 9 9.27 14.47 -5.37
C LEU A 9 8.10 14.90 -4.47
N ALA A 10 7.37 15.94 -4.89
CA ALA A 10 6.13 16.30 -4.24
C ALA A 10 5.20 15.10 -4.41
N VAL A 11 4.96 14.37 -3.33
CA VAL A 11 4.06 13.21 -3.34
C VAL A 11 2.65 13.76 -3.48
N PHE A 12 2.06 13.59 -4.66
CA PHE A 12 0.71 14.03 -4.94
C PHE A 12 -0.28 12.98 -4.44
N THR A 13 -0.96 13.29 -3.34
CA THR A 13 -2.08 12.48 -2.86
C THR A 13 -3.34 12.87 -3.63
N LEU A 14 -3.83 11.97 -4.47
CA LEU A 14 -5.14 12.10 -5.11
C LEU A 14 -6.19 11.43 -4.20
N SER A 15 -6.78 12.19 -3.30
CA SER A 15 -8.04 11.77 -2.71
C SER A 15 -9.19 12.30 -3.58
N LEU A 16 -9.90 11.38 -4.20
CA LEU A 16 -11.09 11.70 -5.01
C LEU A 16 -12.20 12.25 -4.10
N ASN A 17 -12.42 13.56 -4.16
CA ASN A 17 -13.55 14.15 -3.42
C ASN A 17 -14.87 13.84 -4.12
N LYS A 18 -15.73 13.08 -3.45
CA LYS A 18 -17.01 12.53 -3.95
C LYS A 18 -18.00 13.55 -4.56
N ALA A 19 -17.80 14.86 -4.38
CA ALA A 19 -18.76 15.87 -4.84
C ALA A 19 -18.54 16.36 -6.29
N SER A 20 -17.32 16.28 -6.82
CA SER A 20 -16.97 16.76 -8.18
C SER A 20 -16.47 15.65 -9.09
N VAL A 21 -16.46 14.41 -8.63
CA VAL A 21 -15.93 13.24 -9.33
C VAL A 21 -16.97 12.13 -9.36
N TYR A 22 -17.09 11.45 -10.48
CA TYR A 22 -17.87 10.23 -10.63
C TYR A 22 -16.97 9.10 -11.13
N ASP A 23 -16.62 8.20 -10.22
CA ASP A 23 -15.78 7.04 -10.50
C ASP A 23 -16.62 5.95 -11.15
N ILE A 24 -16.18 5.44 -12.29
CA ILE A 24 -16.81 4.34 -13.02
C ILE A 24 -16.02 3.04 -12.94
N SER A 25 -14.98 2.99 -12.11
CA SER A 25 -14.16 1.77 -11.95
C SER A 25 -14.96 0.60 -11.36
N ASN A 26 -15.97 0.89 -10.54
CA ASN A 26 -16.85 -0.12 -9.94
C ASN A 26 -18.07 -0.49 -10.78
N GLU A 27 -18.19 0.05 -12.00
CA GLU A 27 -19.26 -0.32 -12.93
C GLU A 27 -18.96 -1.67 -13.61
N ASN A 28 -19.91 -2.17 -14.40
CA ASN A 28 -19.68 -3.40 -15.15
C ASN A 28 -18.76 -3.13 -16.33
N TRP A 29 -17.59 -3.75 -16.31
CA TRP A 29 -16.63 -3.69 -17.38
C TRP A 29 -16.55 -5.00 -18.12
N HIS A 30 -16.42 -4.91 -19.43
CA HIS A 30 -16.24 -6.04 -20.33
C HIS A 30 -14.99 -5.86 -21.19
N LEU A 31 -14.35 -6.97 -21.52
CA LEU A 31 -13.15 -7.04 -22.37
C LEU A 31 -13.38 -7.99 -23.54
N GLN A 32 -12.89 -7.62 -24.73
CA GLN A 32 -12.89 -8.50 -25.90
C GLN A 32 -11.67 -8.27 -26.77
N SER A 33 -11.11 -9.35 -27.31
CA SER A 33 -10.08 -9.28 -28.32
C SER A 33 -10.68 -8.90 -29.68
N GLU A 34 -10.08 -7.90 -30.36
CA GLU A 34 -10.52 -7.49 -31.70
C GLU A 34 -10.46 -8.65 -32.73
N ALA A 35 -9.62 -9.66 -32.48
CA ALA A 35 -9.52 -10.83 -33.35
C ALA A 35 -10.84 -11.61 -33.45
N TYR A 36 -11.64 -11.63 -32.40
CA TYR A 36 -12.91 -12.35 -32.33
C TYR A 36 -14.14 -11.48 -32.62
N MET A 37 -13.92 -10.19 -32.97
CA MET A 37 -15.00 -9.23 -33.17
C MET A 37 -15.37 -9.08 -34.65
N THR A 38 -16.68 -9.06 -34.91
CA THR A 38 -17.23 -8.70 -36.23
C THR A 38 -17.34 -7.18 -36.41
N VAL A 39 -17.57 -6.44 -35.33
CA VAL A 39 -17.65 -4.97 -35.30
C VAL A 39 -16.38 -4.43 -34.64
N LYS A 40 -15.63 -3.60 -35.36
CA LYS A 40 -14.35 -2.99 -34.89
C LYS A 40 -14.41 -1.45 -34.93
N ASP A 41 -15.59 -0.88 -35.03
CA ASP A 41 -15.83 0.55 -35.11
C ASP A 41 -16.16 1.10 -33.73
N GLY A 42 -15.22 1.88 -33.14
CA GLY A 42 -15.37 2.48 -31.82
C GLY A 42 -16.63 3.35 -31.66
N LYS A 43 -17.12 3.95 -32.73
CA LYS A 43 -18.40 4.69 -32.73
C LYS A 43 -19.57 3.77 -32.43
N LYS A 44 -19.57 2.54 -32.99
CA LYS A 44 -20.63 1.55 -32.73
C LYS A 44 -20.43 0.92 -31.34
N LEU A 45 -19.20 0.57 -30.98
CA LEU A 45 -18.87 -0.06 -29.70
C LEU A 45 -19.16 0.83 -28.50
N SER A 46 -18.98 2.14 -28.62
CA SER A 46 -19.36 3.12 -27.58
C SER A 46 -20.80 3.57 -27.65
N SER A 47 -21.67 2.82 -28.34
CA SER A 47 -23.11 3.05 -28.38
C SER A 47 -23.84 2.18 -27.35
N ARG A 48 -24.81 2.74 -26.63
CA ARG A 48 -25.70 2.01 -25.73
C ARG A 48 -26.63 0.99 -26.42
N LYS A 49 -26.61 0.94 -27.75
CA LYS A 49 -27.35 -0.05 -28.55
C LYS A 49 -26.48 -1.24 -28.94
N PHE A 50 -25.19 -1.18 -28.62
CA PHE A 50 -24.29 -2.29 -28.90
C PHE A 50 -24.50 -3.35 -27.82
N ASP A 51 -24.61 -4.59 -28.26
CA ASP A 51 -24.73 -5.76 -27.39
C ASP A 51 -23.32 -6.36 -27.17
N ASP A 52 -22.89 -6.38 -25.91
CA ASP A 52 -21.61 -6.92 -25.45
C ASP A 52 -21.79 -8.15 -24.54
N TYR A 53 -22.93 -8.83 -24.64
CA TYR A 53 -23.26 -10.00 -23.83
C TYR A 53 -22.21 -11.11 -23.94
N ASP A 54 -21.64 -11.30 -25.14
CA ASP A 54 -20.62 -12.33 -25.42
C ASP A 54 -19.19 -11.88 -25.02
N TRP A 55 -19.04 -10.68 -24.45
CA TRP A 55 -17.74 -10.21 -24.01
C TRP A 55 -17.42 -10.73 -22.62
N MET A 56 -16.12 -10.93 -22.34
CA MET A 56 -15.63 -11.31 -21.02
C MET A 56 -15.96 -10.22 -20.00
N LYS A 57 -16.66 -10.57 -18.95
CA LYS A 57 -16.84 -9.70 -17.79
C LYS A 57 -15.56 -9.72 -16.96
N ILE A 58 -15.06 -8.56 -16.58
CA ILE A 58 -13.80 -8.40 -15.84
C ILE A 58 -14.00 -7.60 -14.56
N SER A 59 -13.17 -7.89 -13.57
CA SER A 59 -12.93 -6.97 -12.45
C SER A 59 -12.08 -5.79 -12.96
N PHE A 60 -12.40 -4.58 -12.55
CA PHE A 60 -11.72 -3.38 -13.03
C PHE A 60 -11.15 -2.58 -11.84
N PRO A 61 -9.95 -1.99 -11.94
CA PRO A 61 -9.02 -1.94 -13.08
C PRO A 61 -8.37 -3.30 -13.41
N SER A 62 -8.01 -3.53 -14.67
CA SER A 62 -7.40 -4.80 -15.10
C SER A 62 -6.51 -4.63 -16.32
N THR A 63 -5.35 -5.29 -16.32
CA THR A 63 -4.59 -5.54 -17.54
C THR A 63 -5.28 -6.65 -18.38
N VAL A 64 -4.88 -6.80 -19.64
CA VAL A 64 -5.39 -7.87 -20.48
C VAL A 64 -5.07 -9.24 -19.87
N VAL A 65 -3.83 -9.43 -19.40
CA VAL A 65 -3.39 -10.70 -18.77
C VAL A 65 -4.20 -11.01 -17.52
N ALA A 66 -4.36 -10.03 -16.62
CA ALA A 66 -5.12 -10.22 -15.38
C ALA A 66 -6.58 -10.64 -15.66
N ALA A 67 -7.20 -10.06 -16.69
CA ALA A 67 -8.56 -10.43 -17.09
C ALA A 67 -8.66 -11.89 -17.57
N PHE A 68 -7.68 -12.38 -18.33
CA PHE A 68 -7.66 -13.78 -18.80
C PHE A 68 -7.37 -14.77 -17.68
N VAL A 69 -6.52 -14.39 -16.71
CA VAL A 69 -6.29 -15.17 -15.49
C VAL A 69 -7.56 -15.29 -14.66
N GLU A 70 -8.22 -14.18 -14.41
CA GLU A 70 -9.48 -14.15 -13.64
C GLU A 70 -10.58 -15.00 -14.30
N ALA A 71 -10.64 -14.99 -15.63
CA ALA A 71 -11.58 -15.83 -16.39
C ALA A 71 -11.20 -17.32 -16.41
N GLY A 72 -10.04 -17.71 -15.90
CA GLY A 72 -9.54 -19.09 -15.95
C GLY A 72 -9.07 -19.55 -17.34
N GLU A 73 -8.89 -18.63 -18.30
CA GLU A 73 -8.43 -18.93 -19.65
C GLU A 73 -6.91 -19.15 -19.74
N CYS A 74 -6.15 -18.70 -18.74
CA CYS A 74 -4.75 -19.01 -18.55
C CYS A 74 -4.42 -19.11 -17.06
N ALA A 75 -3.37 -19.90 -16.74
CA ALA A 75 -2.88 -20.01 -15.38
C ALA A 75 -2.26 -18.67 -14.94
N GLU A 76 -2.39 -18.35 -13.66
CA GLU A 76 -1.66 -17.23 -13.08
C GLU A 76 -0.16 -17.53 -13.16
N PRO A 77 0.66 -16.60 -13.70
CA PRO A 77 2.10 -16.77 -13.74
C PRO A 77 2.64 -16.77 -12.30
N VAL A 78 3.23 -17.89 -11.90
CA VAL A 78 3.59 -18.16 -10.50
C VAL A 78 4.96 -17.60 -10.14
N ALA A 79 5.93 -17.63 -11.03
CA ALA A 79 7.29 -17.19 -10.77
C ALA A 79 8.02 -16.79 -12.06
N GLY A 80 8.42 -15.53 -12.14
CA GLY A 80 9.38 -15.02 -13.11
C GLY A 80 8.91 -14.92 -14.57
N GLU A 81 9.86 -14.49 -15.39
CA GLU A 81 9.68 -14.20 -16.82
C GLU A 81 9.31 -15.45 -17.64
N GLU A 82 9.73 -16.63 -17.21
CA GLU A 82 9.48 -17.89 -17.91
C GLU A 82 8.00 -18.28 -17.92
N ASP A 83 7.27 -18.00 -16.84
CA ASP A 83 5.83 -18.31 -16.76
C ASP A 83 4.98 -17.38 -17.63
N PHE A 84 5.47 -16.16 -17.88
CA PHE A 84 4.86 -15.24 -18.84
C PHE A 84 5.03 -15.71 -20.29
N LEU A 85 6.18 -16.30 -20.61
CA LEU A 85 6.44 -16.87 -21.92
C LEU A 85 5.55 -18.10 -22.18
N ALA A 86 5.03 -18.73 -21.11
CA ALA A 86 4.09 -19.85 -21.21
C ALA A 86 2.65 -19.40 -21.55
N ILE A 87 2.29 -18.12 -21.32
CA ILE A 87 0.97 -17.61 -21.72
C ILE A 87 0.91 -17.52 -23.25
N PRO A 88 -0.11 -18.15 -23.90
CA PRO A 88 -0.22 -18.11 -25.34
C PRO A 88 -0.25 -16.67 -25.87
N HIS A 89 0.70 -16.29 -26.70
CA HIS A 89 0.86 -14.93 -27.21
C HIS A 89 -0.42 -14.34 -27.82
N HIS A 90 -1.26 -15.17 -28.43
CA HIS A 90 -2.51 -14.71 -29.04
C HIS A 90 -3.57 -14.29 -28.04
N LEU A 91 -3.46 -14.71 -26.75
CA LEU A 91 -4.37 -14.28 -25.69
C LEU A 91 -4.03 -12.91 -25.14
N VAL A 92 -2.75 -12.53 -25.17
CA VAL A 92 -2.27 -11.33 -24.45
C VAL A 92 -1.63 -10.29 -25.36
N ARG A 93 -1.45 -10.59 -26.65
CA ARG A 93 -0.93 -9.63 -27.64
C ARG A 93 -1.93 -9.36 -28.74
N GLY A 94 -2.08 -8.10 -29.10
CA GLY A 94 -3.01 -7.68 -30.14
C GLY A 94 -3.78 -6.44 -29.76
N ILE A 95 -4.98 -6.33 -30.27
CA ILE A 95 -5.87 -5.21 -29.97
C ILE A 95 -7.04 -5.72 -29.13
N PHE A 96 -7.26 -5.03 -28.01
CA PHE A 96 -8.34 -5.34 -27.08
C PHE A 96 -9.24 -4.13 -26.88
N TRP A 97 -10.51 -4.40 -26.59
CA TRP A 97 -11.51 -3.40 -26.33
C TRP A 97 -12.06 -3.57 -24.91
N TYR A 98 -11.90 -2.53 -24.10
CA TYR A 98 -12.58 -2.37 -22.82
C TYR A 98 -13.86 -1.60 -23.04
N ARG A 99 -14.95 -2.03 -22.44
CA ARG A 99 -16.25 -1.39 -22.56
C ARG A 99 -16.98 -1.36 -21.22
N SER A 100 -17.65 -0.20 -20.95
CA SER A 100 -18.55 -0.08 -19.80
C SER A 100 -19.75 0.79 -20.15
N GLU A 101 -20.92 0.42 -19.61
CA GLU A 101 -22.11 1.24 -19.59
C GLU A 101 -22.41 1.72 -18.17
N PHE A 102 -22.68 3.00 -18.02
CA PHE A 102 -22.85 3.63 -16.72
C PHE A 102 -23.83 4.80 -16.77
N ALA A 103 -24.30 5.23 -15.58
CA ALA A 103 -25.22 6.35 -15.44
C ALA A 103 -24.61 7.46 -14.60
N VAL A 104 -24.47 8.66 -15.17
CA VAL A 104 -24.02 9.85 -14.44
C VAL A 104 -25.23 10.62 -13.93
N PRO A 105 -25.33 10.91 -12.62
CA PRO A 105 -26.41 11.73 -12.07
C PRO A 105 -26.42 13.13 -12.71
N ALA A 106 -27.59 13.56 -13.18
CA ALA A 106 -27.70 14.84 -13.90
C ALA A 106 -27.23 16.05 -13.06
N GLN A 107 -27.43 15.98 -11.74
CA GLN A 107 -26.99 17.02 -10.80
C GLN A 107 -25.45 17.09 -10.62
N ALA A 108 -24.71 16.08 -11.05
CA ALA A 108 -23.25 16.09 -11.01
C ALA A 108 -22.64 16.82 -12.21
N ILE A 109 -23.38 16.90 -13.34
CA ILE A 109 -22.87 17.50 -14.57
C ILE A 109 -22.84 19.03 -14.43
N LYS A 110 -21.65 19.61 -14.57
CA LYS A 110 -21.42 21.07 -14.56
C LYS A 110 -21.04 21.57 -15.97
N GLU A 111 -20.59 22.82 -16.04
CA GLU A 111 -20.25 23.53 -17.28
C GLU A 111 -19.19 22.82 -18.11
N HIS A 112 -18.19 22.24 -17.42
CA HIS A 112 -17.13 21.45 -18.05
C HIS A 112 -17.07 20.05 -17.44
N THR A 113 -16.86 19.08 -18.29
CA THR A 113 -16.78 17.66 -17.92
C THR A 113 -15.53 17.05 -18.55
N PHE A 114 -14.71 16.42 -17.74
CA PHE A 114 -13.50 15.74 -18.17
C PHE A 114 -13.59 14.24 -17.88
N LEU A 115 -13.18 13.42 -18.86
CA LEU A 115 -12.90 12.02 -18.68
C LEU A 115 -11.43 11.86 -18.32
N ASN A 116 -11.16 11.21 -17.21
CA ASN A 116 -9.82 10.96 -16.70
C ASN A 116 -9.55 9.46 -16.72
N LEU A 117 -8.45 9.06 -17.35
CA LEU A 117 -7.88 7.72 -17.28
C LEU A 117 -6.58 7.83 -16.46
N SER A 118 -6.53 7.21 -15.28
CA SER A 118 -5.40 7.34 -14.36
C SER A 118 -4.26 6.38 -14.64
N GLY A 119 -4.52 5.28 -15.36
CA GLY A 119 -3.50 4.30 -15.73
C GLY A 119 -3.87 3.60 -17.02
N VAL A 120 -3.06 3.83 -18.05
CA VAL A 120 -3.17 3.16 -19.35
C VAL A 120 -1.79 2.67 -19.74
N ASN A 121 -1.63 1.38 -19.88
CA ASN A 121 -0.40 0.78 -20.38
C ASN A 121 -0.63 0.31 -21.82
N GLY A 122 0.19 0.82 -22.73
CA GLY A 122 0.05 0.64 -24.17
C GLY A 122 -0.70 1.79 -24.86
N GLU A 123 -0.58 1.83 -26.19
CA GLU A 123 -1.30 2.82 -27.03
C GLU A 123 -2.82 2.59 -26.94
N ALA A 124 -3.59 3.65 -26.63
CA ALA A 124 -5.03 3.53 -26.55
C ALA A 124 -5.79 4.59 -27.34
N GLN A 125 -7.01 4.26 -27.70
CA GLN A 125 -7.98 5.14 -28.36
C GLN A 125 -9.30 5.10 -27.58
N VAL A 126 -9.94 6.26 -27.42
CA VAL A 126 -11.09 6.43 -26.53
C VAL A 126 -12.31 6.93 -27.29
N TRP A 127 -13.48 6.30 -27.09
CA TRP A 127 -14.78 6.72 -27.61
C TRP A 127 -15.80 6.79 -26.49
N LEU A 128 -16.63 7.82 -26.51
CA LEU A 128 -17.73 8.01 -25.57
C LEU A 128 -19.02 8.37 -26.32
N ASN A 129 -20.09 7.62 -26.09
CA ASN A 129 -21.41 7.86 -26.68
C ASN A 129 -21.39 8.00 -28.22
N GLY A 130 -20.59 7.19 -28.90
CA GLY A 130 -20.45 7.19 -30.36
C GLY A 130 -19.54 8.29 -30.92
N LYS A 131 -18.84 9.04 -30.07
CA LYS A 131 -17.86 10.07 -30.48
C LYS A 131 -16.47 9.65 -30.12
N PHE A 132 -15.52 9.85 -31.04
CA PHE A 132 -14.10 9.74 -30.76
C PHE A 132 -13.69 10.87 -29.83
N VAL A 133 -13.00 10.53 -28.74
CA VAL A 133 -12.56 11.45 -27.70
C VAL A 133 -11.09 11.81 -27.87
N GLY A 134 -10.23 10.82 -28.10
CA GLY A 134 -8.80 11.06 -28.29
C GLY A 134 -7.96 9.78 -28.25
N ASN A 135 -6.64 9.99 -28.41
CA ASN A 135 -5.62 8.96 -28.32
C ASN A 135 -4.83 9.12 -27.03
N VAL A 136 -4.38 8.01 -26.44
CA VAL A 136 -3.38 7.96 -25.39
C VAL A 136 -2.14 7.29 -25.99
N PRO A 137 -1.05 8.05 -26.23
CA PRO A 137 0.21 7.48 -26.68
C PRO A 137 0.81 6.56 -25.62
N ASP A 138 1.56 5.54 -26.02
CA ASP A 138 2.21 4.60 -25.13
C ASP A 138 3.15 5.27 -24.10
N SER A 139 3.70 6.43 -24.41
CA SER A 139 4.54 7.23 -23.52
C SER A 139 3.75 7.99 -22.43
N LEU A 140 2.41 8.00 -22.48
CA LEU A 140 1.54 8.67 -21.53
C LEU A 140 0.67 7.67 -20.80
N HIS A 141 1.03 7.36 -19.57
CA HIS A 141 0.24 6.46 -18.73
C HIS A 141 -1.04 7.09 -18.18
N ARG A 142 -1.32 8.36 -18.48
CA ARG A 142 -2.53 9.10 -18.07
C ARG A 142 -3.09 9.93 -19.19
N ALA A 143 -4.40 10.10 -19.15
CA ALA A 143 -5.06 11.01 -20.08
C ALA A 143 -6.23 11.73 -19.42
N ARG A 144 -6.41 13.00 -19.80
CA ARG A 144 -7.58 13.81 -19.46
C ARG A 144 -8.16 14.39 -20.72
N PHE A 145 -9.43 14.11 -20.99
CA PHE A 145 -10.14 14.56 -22.18
C PHE A 145 -11.30 15.45 -21.81
N ASP A 146 -11.44 16.57 -22.50
CA ASP A 146 -12.67 17.37 -22.42
C ASP A 146 -13.79 16.65 -23.17
N VAL A 147 -14.79 16.22 -22.42
CA VAL A 147 -15.99 15.53 -22.92
C VAL A 147 -17.27 16.34 -22.65
N THR A 148 -17.12 17.64 -22.50
CA THR A 148 -18.21 18.59 -22.31
C THR A 148 -19.24 18.47 -23.43
N GLY A 149 -20.51 18.30 -23.06
CA GLY A 149 -21.61 18.08 -24.00
C GLY A 149 -21.64 16.71 -24.69
N ILE A 150 -20.72 15.78 -24.35
CA ILE A 150 -20.74 14.39 -24.78
C ILE A 150 -21.40 13.50 -23.73
N VAL A 151 -21.10 13.73 -22.46
CA VAL A 151 -21.67 13.01 -21.30
C VAL A 151 -23.17 13.27 -21.19
N LYS A 152 -23.91 12.23 -20.85
CA LYS A 152 -25.36 12.21 -20.66
C LYS A 152 -25.72 11.53 -19.36
N GLY A 153 -27.02 11.45 -19.03
CA GLY A 153 -27.48 10.66 -17.87
C GLY A 153 -27.16 9.18 -17.98
N LYS A 154 -27.14 8.59 -19.20
CA LYS A 154 -26.70 7.22 -19.47
C LYS A 154 -25.65 7.23 -20.58
N ASN A 155 -24.57 6.51 -20.38
CA ASN A 155 -23.38 6.58 -21.23
C ASN A 155 -22.87 5.19 -21.58
N ALA A 156 -22.07 5.11 -22.67
CA ALA A 156 -21.26 3.96 -23.02
C ALA A 156 -19.86 4.44 -23.40
N LEU A 157 -18.84 3.92 -22.73
CA LEU A 157 -17.43 4.16 -22.98
C LEU A 157 -16.86 2.92 -23.67
N ALA A 158 -15.99 3.13 -24.67
CA ALA A 158 -15.20 2.08 -25.28
C ALA A 158 -13.75 2.56 -25.41
N VAL A 159 -12.82 1.77 -24.91
CA VAL A 159 -11.38 2.05 -25.01
C VAL A 159 -10.70 0.90 -25.73
N LYS A 160 -10.05 1.23 -26.83
CA LYS A 160 -9.23 0.32 -27.61
C LYS A 160 -7.80 0.41 -27.11
N VAL A 161 -7.23 -0.72 -26.71
CA VAL A 161 -5.85 -0.81 -26.23
C VAL A 161 -5.05 -1.72 -27.14
N LYS A 162 -3.86 -1.31 -27.53
CA LYS A 162 -2.89 -2.15 -28.21
C LYS A 162 -2.01 -2.81 -27.14
N ALA A 163 -2.21 -4.10 -26.94
CA ALA A 163 -1.42 -4.90 -26.02
C ALA A 163 -0.21 -5.49 -26.76
N ASP A 164 0.99 -5.12 -26.38
CA ASP A 164 2.27 -5.64 -26.86
C ASP A 164 3.17 -6.11 -25.70
N SER A 165 2.73 -5.91 -24.47
CA SER A 165 3.34 -6.39 -23.24
C SER A 165 2.30 -7.04 -22.33
N ASP A 166 2.76 -7.76 -21.34
CA ASP A 166 1.95 -8.38 -20.29
C ASP A 166 1.29 -7.36 -19.34
N LYS A 167 1.82 -6.12 -19.31
CA LYS A 167 1.31 -5.00 -18.53
C LYS A 167 0.24 -4.18 -19.24
N ALA A 168 -0.03 -4.46 -20.51
CA ALA A 168 -0.95 -3.68 -21.32
C ALA A 168 -2.40 -3.76 -20.81
N GLY A 169 -3.06 -2.61 -20.75
CA GLY A 169 -4.46 -2.53 -20.30
C GLY A 169 -4.82 -1.21 -19.63
N LEU A 170 -5.98 -1.22 -18.98
CA LEU A 170 -6.44 -0.14 -18.11
C LEU A 170 -6.16 -0.51 -16.65
N CYS A 171 -5.01 -0.08 -16.14
CA CYS A 171 -4.45 -0.55 -14.88
C CYS A 171 -4.78 0.35 -13.67
N SER A 172 -5.56 1.42 -13.85
CA SER A 172 -5.99 2.31 -12.77
C SER A 172 -7.38 2.90 -13.05
N GLU A 173 -7.86 3.75 -12.14
CA GLU A 173 -9.22 4.27 -12.14
C GLU A 173 -9.55 5.03 -13.43
N VAL A 174 -10.84 4.91 -13.83
CA VAL A 174 -11.48 5.72 -14.85
C VAL A 174 -12.61 6.49 -14.21
N TYR A 175 -12.55 7.83 -14.28
CA TYR A 175 -13.54 8.68 -13.65
C TYR A 175 -13.85 9.94 -14.44
N PHE A 176 -14.99 10.53 -14.15
CA PHE A 176 -15.39 11.85 -14.64
C PHE A 176 -15.18 12.90 -13.56
N SER A 177 -14.60 14.05 -13.94
CA SER A 177 -14.57 15.25 -13.11
C SER A 177 -15.43 16.35 -13.71
N PHE A 178 -16.15 17.06 -12.86
CA PHE A 178 -17.10 18.09 -13.23
C PHE A 178 -16.73 19.41 -12.60
N THR A 179 -16.50 20.43 -13.41
CA THR A 179 -16.07 21.75 -12.94
C THR A 179 -16.92 22.86 -13.55
N GLY A 180 -16.95 24.01 -12.89
CA GLY A 180 -17.39 25.24 -13.52
C GLY A 180 -16.35 25.75 -14.54
N ASP A 181 -16.36 27.05 -14.85
CA ASP A 181 -15.45 27.67 -15.82
C ASP A 181 -13.97 27.53 -15.47
N VAL A 182 -13.62 27.29 -14.20
CA VAL A 182 -12.24 27.10 -13.77
C VAL A 182 -12.07 25.76 -13.08
N SER A 183 -10.93 25.09 -13.30
CA SER A 183 -10.62 23.81 -12.69
C SER A 183 -9.32 23.84 -11.89
N LEU A 184 -9.26 23.01 -10.86
CA LEU A 184 -8.03 22.64 -10.18
C LEU A 184 -7.30 21.58 -11.00
N GLY A 185 -6.01 21.79 -11.20
CA GLY A 185 -5.07 20.76 -11.58
C GLY A 185 -4.60 19.97 -10.35
N GLU A 186 -3.38 19.42 -10.40
CA GLU A 186 -2.85 18.67 -9.26
C GLU A 186 -2.57 19.62 -8.08
N PRO A 187 -3.19 19.39 -6.91
CA PRO A 187 -2.89 20.14 -5.70
C PRO A 187 -1.55 19.67 -5.13
N PHE A 188 -0.85 20.55 -4.43
CA PHE A 188 0.40 20.21 -3.76
C PHE A 188 0.53 20.89 -2.41
N VAL A 189 1.27 20.21 -1.53
CA VAL A 189 1.77 20.75 -0.27
C VAL A 189 3.27 20.46 -0.20
N VAL A 190 4.06 21.48 0.12
CA VAL A 190 5.49 21.35 0.38
C VAL A 190 5.77 21.93 1.76
N THR A 191 6.36 21.11 2.62
CA THR A 191 6.71 21.50 3.97
C THR A 191 8.22 21.66 4.12
N THR A 192 8.64 22.57 4.99
CA THR A 192 10.06 22.81 5.31
C THR A 192 10.16 23.09 6.80
N LEU A 193 11.09 22.42 7.46
CA LEU A 193 11.45 22.63 8.86
C LEU A 193 12.79 23.40 8.94
N ASN A 194 13.02 24.08 10.04
CA ASN A 194 14.24 24.86 10.27
C ASN A 194 15.23 24.06 11.14
N LEU A 195 15.50 22.81 10.72
CA LEU A 195 16.26 21.85 11.51
C LEU A 195 17.56 22.40 12.11
N PRO A 196 17.90 22.03 13.37
CA PRO A 196 17.23 21.02 14.21
C PRO A 196 15.97 21.50 14.95
N ASP A 197 15.58 22.76 14.79
CA ASP A 197 14.36 23.31 15.41
C ASP A 197 13.12 22.84 14.62
N THR A 198 12.23 22.15 15.30
CA THR A 198 10.98 21.63 14.75
C THR A 198 9.74 22.33 15.29
N THR A 199 9.93 23.43 16.04
CA THR A 199 8.81 24.20 16.61
C THR A 199 8.09 25.06 15.60
N GLU A 200 8.67 25.28 14.43
CA GLU A 200 8.07 26.03 13.34
C GLU A 200 8.20 25.26 12.00
N ALA A 201 7.15 25.31 11.19
CA ALA A 201 7.14 24.78 9.84
C ALA A 201 6.61 25.79 8.83
N ARG A 202 7.22 25.83 7.65
CA ARG A 202 6.65 26.53 6.49
C ARG A 202 5.90 25.52 5.64
N VAL A 203 4.63 25.83 5.37
CA VAL A 203 3.73 24.99 4.58
C VAL A 203 3.34 25.77 3.33
N LYS A 204 3.95 25.44 2.19
CA LYS A 204 3.55 25.98 0.90
C LYS A 204 2.44 25.11 0.32
N VAL A 205 1.26 25.70 0.15
CA VAL A 205 0.05 25.06 -0.36
C VAL A 205 -0.40 25.69 -1.67
N GLY A 206 -0.84 24.87 -2.64
CA GLY A 206 -1.31 25.41 -3.90
C GLY A 206 -1.78 24.35 -4.90
N ALA A 207 -2.18 24.82 -6.08
CA ALA A 207 -2.58 24.00 -7.21
C ALA A 207 -2.37 24.77 -8.52
N GLU A 208 -2.23 24.06 -9.63
CA GLU A 208 -2.40 24.65 -10.95
C GLU A 208 -3.89 24.95 -11.18
N VAL A 209 -4.21 26.11 -11.74
CA VAL A 209 -5.59 26.55 -12.00
C VAL A 209 -5.74 26.93 -13.46
N THR A 210 -6.75 26.36 -14.13
CA THR A 210 -7.01 26.58 -15.57
C THR A 210 -8.38 27.19 -15.77
N ASN A 211 -8.46 28.25 -16.61
CA ASN A 211 -9.72 28.85 -17.05
C ASN A 211 -10.16 28.24 -18.40
N HIS A 212 -11.20 27.40 -18.37
CA HIS A 212 -11.84 26.79 -19.55
C HIS A 212 -12.94 27.66 -20.16
N GLY A 213 -13.33 28.73 -19.45
CA GLY A 213 -14.37 29.65 -19.87
C GLY A 213 -13.93 30.53 -21.07
N LYS A 214 -14.89 31.20 -21.68
CA LYS A 214 -14.68 32.07 -22.88
C LYS A 214 -14.32 33.50 -22.53
N SER A 215 -14.27 33.88 -21.28
CA SER A 215 -13.97 35.23 -20.79
C SER A 215 -12.92 35.22 -19.69
N ARG A 216 -12.27 36.38 -19.50
CA ARG A 216 -11.36 36.59 -18.37
C ARG A 216 -12.14 36.48 -17.06
N LYS A 217 -11.63 35.71 -16.14
CA LYS A 217 -12.25 35.47 -14.82
C LYS A 217 -11.38 36.00 -13.68
N ARG A 218 -12.04 36.57 -12.64
CA ARG A 218 -11.43 36.71 -11.34
C ARG A 218 -11.57 35.34 -10.67
N VAL A 219 -10.45 34.74 -10.29
CA VAL A 219 -10.37 33.40 -9.72
C VAL A 219 -9.82 33.49 -8.30
N VAL A 220 -10.51 32.83 -7.37
CA VAL A 220 -10.09 32.75 -5.97
C VAL A 220 -9.91 31.29 -5.62
N LEU A 221 -8.69 30.93 -5.23
CA LEU A 221 -8.39 29.68 -4.56
C LEU A 221 -8.41 29.95 -3.05
N SER A 222 -9.35 29.38 -2.32
CA SER A 222 -9.43 29.46 -0.86
C SER A 222 -9.46 28.09 -0.25
N GLY A 223 -9.03 27.97 1.00
CA GLY A 223 -9.04 26.67 1.68
C GLY A 223 -8.50 26.72 3.08
N LYS A 224 -8.18 25.52 3.58
CA LYS A 224 -7.54 25.31 4.88
C LYS A 224 -6.48 24.22 4.79
N TYR A 225 -5.41 24.42 5.54
CA TYR A 225 -4.45 23.37 5.89
C TYR A 225 -4.54 23.13 7.39
N GLY A 226 -5.12 22.02 7.80
CA GLY A 226 -5.53 21.83 9.20
C GLY A 226 -6.49 22.94 9.63
N TRP A 227 -6.06 23.75 10.60
CA TRP A 227 -6.85 24.89 11.09
C TRP A 227 -6.50 26.24 10.43
N MET A 228 -5.45 26.29 9.61
CA MET A 228 -4.95 27.52 8.98
C MET A 228 -5.67 27.83 7.68
N PRO A 229 -6.42 28.93 7.58
CA PRO A 229 -7.06 29.33 6.33
C PRO A 229 -6.05 29.97 5.38
N PHE A 230 -6.30 29.84 4.09
CA PHE A 230 -5.57 30.57 3.04
C PHE A 230 -6.48 31.02 1.91
N GLU A 231 -6.05 32.08 1.21
CA GLU A 231 -6.71 32.60 0.01
C GLU A 231 -5.68 33.17 -0.96
N VAL A 232 -5.85 32.84 -2.26
CA VAL A 232 -5.05 33.41 -3.37
C VAL A 232 -5.98 33.86 -4.47
N THR A 233 -5.91 35.13 -4.85
CA THR A 233 -6.72 35.71 -5.94
C THR A 233 -5.84 36.07 -7.13
N ARG A 234 -6.27 35.67 -8.35
CA ARG A 234 -5.65 36.03 -9.64
C ARG A 234 -6.73 36.25 -10.70
N TYR A 235 -6.30 36.76 -11.86
CA TYR A 235 -7.15 36.91 -13.03
C TYR A 235 -6.60 36.04 -14.15
N LEU A 236 -7.40 35.13 -14.68
CA LEU A 236 -7.02 34.22 -15.75
C LEU A 236 -7.79 34.56 -17.03
N ASN A 237 -7.08 34.65 -18.15
CA ASN A 237 -7.67 34.75 -19.47
C ASN A 237 -8.22 33.40 -19.94
N PRO A 238 -9.08 33.33 -20.97
CA PRO A 238 -9.52 32.09 -21.58
C PRO A 238 -8.34 31.19 -21.96
N GLY A 239 -8.38 29.92 -21.54
CA GLY A 239 -7.34 28.92 -21.80
C GLY A 239 -6.04 29.10 -21.01
N GLN A 240 -5.95 30.08 -20.13
CA GLN A 240 -4.75 30.31 -19.31
C GLN A 240 -4.73 29.34 -18.12
N SER A 241 -3.55 28.75 -17.88
CA SER A 241 -3.21 28.01 -16.66
C SER A 241 -2.14 28.77 -15.88
N GLU A 242 -2.27 28.79 -14.54
CA GLU A 242 -1.31 29.42 -13.63
C GLU A 242 -1.29 28.70 -12.28
N VAL A 243 -0.12 28.62 -11.64
CA VAL A 243 0.01 28.03 -10.30
C VAL A 243 -0.40 29.06 -9.25
N PHE A 244 -1.45 28.75 -8.51
CA PHE A 244 -1.88 29.50 -7.33
C PHE A 244 -1.27 28.86 -6.09
N SER A 245 -0.48 29.61 -5.35
CA SER A 245 0.13 29.10 -4.11
C SER A 245 0.35 30.19 -3.10
N THR A 246 0.38 29.80 -1.84
CA THR A 246 0.77 30.64 -0.69
C THR A 246 1.58 29.83 0.30
N THR A 247 2.31 30.50 1.19
CA THR A 247 3.05 29.88 2.27
C THR A 247 2.43 30.27 3.59
N LEU A 248 2.21 29.29 4.45
CA LEU A 248 1.69 29.42 5.81
C LEU A 248 2.84 29.14 6.78
N GLU A 249 2.88 29.87 7.88
CA GLU A 249 3.80 29.61 8.99
C GLU A 249 3.00 28.86 10.07
N MET A 250 3.47 27.68 10.46
CA MET A 250 2.81 26.82 11.43
C MET A 250 3.68 26.71 12.69
N GLU A 251 3.14 27.11 13.82
CA GLU A 251 3.78 26.97 15.12
C GLU A 251 3.45 25.60 15.74
N ASN A 252 4.46 24.97 16.34
CA ASN A 252 4.36 23.68 17.05
C ASN A 252 3.60 22.60 16.23
N PRO A 253 4.06 22.29 15.00
CA PRO A 253 3.40 21.28 14.19
C PRO A 253 3.52 19.89 14.82
N ARG A 254 2.46 19.09 14.71
CA ARG A 254 2.60 17.64 14.90
C ARG A 254 3.29 17.08 13.66
N LEU A 255 4.47 16.55 13.85
CA LEU A 255 5.27 16.02 12.75
C LEU A 255 4.79 14.63 12.33
N TRP A 256 4.93 14.36 11.05
CA TRP A 256 4.82 13.01 10.53
C TRP A 256 6.17 12.31 10.67
N TRP A 257 6.14 11.06 11.11
CA TRP A 257 7.31 10.20 11.21
C TRP A 257 7.14 8.97 10.33
N SER A 258 8.23 8.44 9.82
CA SER A 258 8.19 7.17 9.11
C SER A 258 7.82 6.02 10.05
N ASN A 259 7.28 4.95 9.48
CA ASN A 259 6.86 3.77 10.23
C ASN A 259 7.97 3.29 11.20
N ALA A 260 7.58 2.86 12.40
CA ALA A 260 8.44 2.47 13.52
C ALA A 260 9.34 3.57 14.12
N LEU A 261 9.30 4.82 13.61
CA LEU A 261 9.96 5.96 14.26
C LEU A 261 9.00 6.82 15.08
N GLY A 262 7.75 6.91 14.67
CA GLY A 262 6.77 7.72 15.38
C GLY A 262 5.41 7.73 14.67
N GLU A 263 4.56 8.68 15.06
CA GLU A 263 3.19 8.79 14.56
C GLU A 263 3.15 9.37 13.13
N GLN A 264 2.25 8.85 12.29
CA GLN A 264 1.95 9.36 10.96
C GLN A 264 0.85 10.42 11.04
N HIS A 265 1.15 11.58 11.61
CA HIS A 265 0.16 12.65 11.72
C HIS A 265 -0.09 13.32 10.37
N LEU A 266 -1.36 13.34 9.95
CA LEU A 266 -1.80 13.96 8.70
C LEU A 266 -2.77 15.10 8.98
N TYR A 267 -2.58 16.21 8.27
CA TYR A 267 -3.46 17.37 8.29
C TYR A 267 -4.43 17.32 7.14
N ASP A 268 -5.68 17.63 7.39
CA ASP A 268 -6.69 17.80 6.36
C ASP A 268 -6.40 19.04 5.51
N VAL A 269 -6.50 18.91 4.21
CA VAL A 269 -6.33 19.98 3.24
C VAL A 269 -7.61 20.11 2.43
N GLU A 270 -8.27 21.23 2.59
CA GLU A 270 -9.44 21.60 1.79
C GLU A 270 -9.08 22.74 0.85
N MET A 271 -9.38 22.60 -0.44
CA MET A 271 -9.22 23.65 -1.44
C MET A 271 -10.53 23.84 -2.20
N LYS A 272 -10.98 25.07 -2.33
CA LYS A 272 -12.15 25.49 -3.11
C LYS A 272 -11.75 26.56 -4.10
N LEU A 273 -12.21 26.42 -5.33
CA LEU A 273 -11.94 27.33 -6.42
C LEU A 273 -13.21 28.04 -6.84
N TYR A 274 -13.16 29.36 -6.87
CA TYR A 274 -14.30 30.20 -7.24
C TYR A 274 -14.02 30.99 -8.51
N ALA A 275 -15.00 31.01 -9.41
CA ALA A 275 -15.04 31.91 -10.58
C ALA A 275 -16.07 33.03 -10.33
N GLY A 276 -15.59 34.19 -9.91
CA GLY A 276 -16.48 35.23 -9.38
C GLY A 276 -17.05 34.84 -8.01
N HIS A 277 -18.37 34.53 -7.95
CA HIS A 277 -19.05 34.11 -6.71
C HIS A 277 -19.40 32.62 -6.69
N ASP A 278 -19.25 31.92 -7.83
CA ASP A 278 -19.68 30.54 -7.99
C ASP A 278 -18.53 29.57 -7.66
N GLU A 279 -18.79 28.57 -6.83
CA GLU A 279 -17.86 27.45 -6.58
C GLU A 279 -17.73 26.64 -7.88
N SER A 280 -16.54 26.72 -8.48
CA SER A 280 -16.25 26.06 -9.74
C SER A 280 -15.69 24.66 -9.55
N ASP A 281 -14.76 24.51 -8.61
CA ASP A 281 -14.11 23.24 -8.34
C ASP A 281 -13.67 23.14 -6.87
N LYS A 282 -13.41 21.94 -6.38
CA LYS A 282 -12.88 21.69 -5.03
C LYS A 282 -12.15 20.37 -4.95
N THR A 283 -11.25 20.29 -3.98
CA THR A 283 -10.58 19.05 -3.61
C THR A 283 -10.38 18.98 -2.11
N PHE A 284 -10.28 17.75 -1.62
CA PHE A 284 -9.93 17.43 -0.24
C PHE A 284 -8.91 16.29 -0.24
N PHE A 285 -7.85 16.43 0.55
CA PHE A 285 -6.86 15.39 0.76
C PHE A 285 -6.17 15.59 2.11
N ARG A 286 -5.31 14.66 2.50
CA ARG A 286 -4.49 14.78 3.70
C ARG A 286 -3.03 14.96 3.32
N SER A 287 -2.28 15.68 4.14
CA SER A 287 -0.85 15.92 3.93
C SER A 287 -0.11 15.99 5.25
N ALA A 288 1.16 15.66 5.21
CA ALA A 288 2.05 15.61 6.36
C ALA A 288 2.88 16.90 6.52
N VAL A 289 3.28 17.21 7.75
CA VAL A 289 4.40 18.12 8.01
C VAL A 289 5.64 17.30 8.32
N ARG A 290 6.59 17.31 7.40
CA ARG A 290 7.84 16.56 7.47
C ARG A 290 8.95 17.20 6.65
N ASP A 291 10.17 16.90 7.01
CA ASP A 291 11.37 17.11 6.21
C ASP A 291 12.02 15.75 5.93
N ILE A 292 12.31 15.45 4.67
CA ILE A 292 12.95 14.19 4.27
C ILE A 292 14.21 14.54 3.48
N SER A 293 15.34 14.03 3.94
CA SER A 293 16.61 14.18 3.25
C SER A 293 17.34 12.83 3.13
N VAL A 294 18.14 12.70 2.08
CA VAL A 294 19.01 11.54 1.84
C VAL A 294 20.44 12.06 1.75
N GLU A 295 21.33 11.54 2.58
CA GLU A 295 22.74 11.86 2.62
C GLU A 295 23.56 10.58 2.39
N GLY A 296 24.11 10.43 1.18
CA GLY A 296 24.69 9.14 0.74
C GLY A 296 23.62 8.06 0.75
N ASP A 297 23.85 6.99 1.51
CA ASP A 297 22.94 5.85 1.66
C ASP A 297 22.04 5.97 2.91
N SER A 298 21.99 7.15 3.52
CA SER A 298 21.30 7.38 4.78
C SER A 298 20.04 8.23 4.58
N LEU A 299 18.90 7.74 5.06
CA LEU A 299 17.64 8.47 5.11
C LEU A 299 17.53 9.23 6.44
N PHE A 300 17.10 10.48 6.36
CA PHE A 300 16.75 11.28 7.53
C PHE A 300 15.30 11.75 7.42
N VAL A 301 14.56 11.64 8.50
CA VAL A 301 13.20 12.16 8.66
C VAL A 301 13.21 13.19 9.78
N ASN A 302 12.84 14.41 9.48
CA ASN A 302 12.88 15.55 10.42
C ASN A 302 14.26 15.74 11.09
N GLY A 303 15.33 15.49 10.32
CA GLY A 303 16.72 15.59 10.80
C GLY A 303 17.19 14.40 11.64
N VAL A 304 16.36 13.38 11.85
CA VAL A 304 16.71 12.16 12.59
C VAL A 304 16.99 11.03 11.62
N TYR A 305 18.12 10.32 11.84
CA TYR A 305 18.49 9.15 11.05
C TYR A 305 17.41 8.07 11.14
N ALA A 306 16.94 7.61 9.99
CA ALA A 306 15.97 6.54 9.83
C ALA A 306 16.62 5.34 9.17
N PRO A 307 16.95 4.26 9.92
CA PRO A 307 17.49 3.05 9.31
C PRO A 307 16.55 2.54 8.21
N LEU A 308 17.08 2.30 7.02
CA LEU A 308 16.30 1.83 5.89
C LEU A 308 15.74 0.43 6.18
N ARG A 309 14.45 0.30 6.12
CA ARG A 309 13.69 -0.94 6.13
C ARG A 309 12.65 -0.84 5.05
N GLY A 310 12.76 -1.62 4.01
CA GLY A 310 11.83 -1.46 2.91
C GLY A 310 12.12 -2.37 1.76
N THR A 311 11.42 -2.16 0.69
CA THR A 311 11.60 -2.91 -0.53
C THR A 311 11.85 -1.96 -1.68
N CYS A 312 12.77 -2.32 -2.55
CA CYS A 312 12.66 -1.92 -3.94
C CYS A 312 11.49 -2.65 -4.55
N ALA A 313 10.93 -2.08 -5.57
CA ALA A 313 10.06 -2.80 -6.46
C ALA A 313 10.87 -3.62 -7.48
N PRO A 314 11.65 -4.65 -7.10
CA PRO A 314 12.22 -5.55 -8.07
C PRO A 314 11.12 -6.49 -8.50
N GLY A 315 11.09 -6.94 -9.71
CA GLY A 315 10.28 -8.04 -10.22
C GLY A 315 8.91 -8.39 -9.61
N GLY A 316 8.72 -8.10 -8.34
CA GLY A 316 7.47 -8.26 -7.58
C GLY A 316 6.50 -7.10 -7.72
N LEU A 317 6.99 -5.85 -7.90
CA LEU A 317 6.13 -4.69 -8.22
C LEU A 317 5.85 -4.58 -9.73
N ASP A 318 6.58 -5.24 -10.58
CA ASP A 318 6.15 -5.52 -11.93
C ASP A 318 4.77 -6.19 -11.96
N ARG A 319 4.34 -6.75 -10.83
CA ARG A 319 2.98 -7.25 -10.58
C ARG A 319 2.00 -6.17 -10.11
N PHE A 320 2.41 -4.99 -9.62
CA PHE A 320 1.46 -3.93 -9.19
C PHE A 320 0.67 -3.33 -10.33
N ASP A 321 1.19 -3.35 -11.55
CA ASP A 321 0.41 -3.02 -12.74
C ASP A 321 -0.81 -3.93 -12.94
N ARG A 322 -0.85 -5.06 -12.23
CA ARG A 322 -1.91 -6.07 -12.29
C ARG A 322 -2.76 -6.13 -11.03
N VAL A 323 -2.39 -5.40 -9.98
CA VAL A 323 -3.13 -5.40 -8.70
C VAL A 323 -4.18 -4.30 -8.68
N THR A 324 -5.35 -4.64 -8.17
CA THR A 324 -6.40 -3.69 -7.87
C THR A 324 -5.95 -2.73 -6.76
N LEU A 325 -6.61 -1.60 -6.60
CA LEU A 325 -6.35 -0.69 -5.48
C LEU A 325 -6.57 -1.35 -4.11
N LYS A 326 -7.56 -2.26 -4.03
CA LYS A 326 -7.82 -3.04 -2.82
C LYS A 326 -6.62 -3.90 -2.44
N GLU A 327 -6.08 -4.62 -3.40
CA GLU A 327 -4.90 -5.45 -3.20
C GLU A 327 -3.65 -4.63 -2.87
N LEU A 328 -3.46 -3.50 -3.55
CA LEU A 328 -2.37 -2.57 -3.25
C LEU A 328 -2.44 -2.05 -1.82
N LYS A 329 -3.65 -1.74 -1.33
CA LYS A 329 -3.89 -1.37 0.08
C LYS A 329 -3.48 -2.49 1.03
N SER A 330 -3.84 -3.73 0.71
CA SER A 330 -3.51 -4.91 1.53
C SER A 330 -2.00 -5.15 1.58
N ILE A 331 -1.30 -5.06 0.44
CA ILE A 331 0.17 -5.16 0.36
C ILE A 331 0.82 -4.04 1.18
N ALA A 332 0.37 -2.80 1.02
CA ALA A 332 0.88 -1.68 1.81
C ALA A 332 0.67 -1.90 3.32
N ARG A 333 -0.45 -2.49 3.74
CA ARG A 333 -0.70 -2.86 5.13
C ARG A 333 0.24 -3.97 5.62
N TYR A 334 0.49 -5.02 4.82
CA TYR A 334 1.50 -6.03 5.15
C TYR A 334 2.89 -5.41 5.30
N CYS A 335 3.28 -4.50 4.40
CA CYS A 335 4.55 -3.80 4.52
C CYS A 335 4.63 -2.91 5.77
N LYS A 336 3.51 -2.30 6.20
CA LYS A 336 3.42 -1.62 7.48
C LYS A 336 3.66 -2.58 8.64
N ASP A 337 3.06 -3.77 8.62
CA ASP A 337 3.23 -4.80 9.64
C ASP A 337 4.68 -5.34 9.68
N LEU A 338 5.38 -5.34 8.55
CA LEU A 338 6.83 -5.61 8.47
C LEU A 338 7.70 -4.47 9.01
N ASN A 339 7.11 -3.41 9.54
CA ASN A 339 7.82 -2.20 9.97
C ASN A 339 8.67 -1.56 8.86
N PHE A 340 8.29 -1.71 7.59
CA PHE A 340 8.94 -1.01 6.49
C PHE A 340 8.71 0.50 6.62
N ASN A 341 9.70 1.28 6.20
CA ASN A 341 9.65 2.74 6.24
C ASN A 341 10.03 3.39 4.89
N VAL A 342 10.41 2.58 3.90
CA VAL A 342 10.76 3.06 2.56
C VAL A 342 10.21 2.14 1.49
N PHE A 343 9.75 2.74 0.38
CA PHE A 343 9.52 2.07 -0.89
C PHE A 343 10.33 2.77 -1.96
N ALA A 344 11.25 2.04 -2.58
CA ALA A 344 11.91 2.48 -3.79
C ALA A 344 11.06 2.03 -4.99
N THR A 345 10.64 2.96 -5.83
CA THR A 345 9.65 2.69 -6.86
C THR A 345 9.77 3.65 -8.03
N THR A 346 9.20 3.29 -9.16
CA THR A 346 9.07 4.18 -10.31
C THR A 346 8.13 5.35 -10.01
N SER A 347 8.20 6.43 -10.75
CA SER A 347 7.34 7.62 -10.55
C SER A 347 5.84 7.30 -10.71
N GLU A 348 5.48 6.27 -11.48
CA GLU A 348 4.11 5.83 -11.72
C GLU A 348 3.55 5.10 -10.50
N ASP A 349 4.29 4.11 -9.98
CA ASP A 349 3.90 3.32 -8.82
C ASP A 349 3.93 4.15 -7.54
N ALA A 350 4.89 5.09 -7.41
CA ALA A 350 4.93 6.07 -6.32
C ALA A 350 3.60 6.80 -6.16
N ARG A 351 2.95 7.13 -7.27
CA ARG A 351 1.68 7.84 -7.27
C ARG A 351 0.51 6.98 -6.79
N ARG A 352 0.45 5.71 -7.20
CA ARG A 352 -0.57 4.76 -6.73
C ARG A 352 -0.41 4.48 -5.23
N LEU A 353 0.84 4.40 -4.76
CA LEU A 353 1.18 4.14 -3.37
C LEU A 353 1.07 5.38 -2.47
N SER A 354 1.07 6.61 -3.03
CA SER A 354 1.23 7.84 -2.26
C SER A 354 0.21 8.01 -1.12
N THR A 355 -1.06 7.66 -1.37
CA THR A 355 -2.11 7.75 -0.35
C THR A 355 -1.82 6.85 0.84
N TYR A 356 -1.38 5.62 0.57
CA TYR A 356 -1.05 4.64 1.61
C TYR A 356 0.32 4.91 2.23
N ALA A 357 1.26 5.47 1.47
CA ALA A 357 2.57 5.84 1.97
C ALA A 357 2.49 6.84 3.12
N ASP A 358 1.72 7.89 2.95
CA ASP A 358 1.52 8.89 4.01
C ASP A 358 0.78 8.33 5.22
N GLU A 359 -0.21 7.46 5.00
CA GLU A 359 -1.00 6.84 6.07
C GLU A 359 -0.21 5.79 6.86
N TYR A 360 0.65 5.03 6.19
CA TYR A 360 1.39 3.92 6.80
C TYR A 360 2.84 4.24 7.15
N GLY A 361 3.29 5.43 6.84
CA GLY A 361 4.62 5.89 7.25
C GLY A 361 5.76 5.51 6.30
N PHE A 362 5.47 5.38 5.00
CA PHE A 362 6.51 5.08 4.01
C PHE A 362 7.06 6.34 3.35
N VAL A 363 8.37 6.37 3.18
CA VAL A 363 9.04 7.31 2.29
C VAL A 363 9.11 6.68 0.90
N LEU A 364 8.53 7.35 -0.09
CA LEU A 364 8.65 6.94 -1.48
C LEU A 364 9.91 7.55 -2.07
N THR A 365 10.73 6.74 -2.72
CA THR A 365 11.98 7.17 -3.34
C THR A 365 12.19 6.49 -4.68
N ASP A 366 13.09 7.06 -5.49
CA ASP A 366 13.51 6.48 -6.76
C ASP A 366 14.55 5.38 -6.48
N GLU A 367 14.44 4.23 -7.15
CA GLU A 367 15.35 3.09 -7.03
C GLU A 367 16.82 3.46 -7.24
N SER A 368 17.10 4.48 -8.07
CA SER A 368 18.44 4.96 -8.33
C SER A 368 19.07 5.75 -7.17
N LYS A 369 18.29 6.14 -6.16
CA LYS A 369 18.71 7.08 -5.10
C LYS A 369 18.91 6.45 -3.74
N VAL A 370 18.38 5.27 -3.52
CA VAL A 370 18.58 4.51 -2.28
C VAL A 370 19.00 3.11 -2.66
N PRO A 371 20.16 2.62 -2.20
CA PRO A 371 20.51 1.23 -2.38
C PRO A 371 19.41 0.40 -1.74
N ALA A 372 18.79 -0.43 -2.55
CA ALA A 372 17.80 -1.34 -2.05
C ALA A 372 18.46 -2.33 -1.09
N PRO A 373 17.92 -2.55 0.10
CA PRO A 373 18.21 -3.78 0.77
C PRO A 373 17.81 -4.94 -0.15
N ASP A 374 18.64 -5.96 -0.25
CA ASP A 374 18.33 -7.19 -0.98
C ASP A 374 17.05 -7.80 -0.39
N PHE A 375 15.95 -7.69 -1.13
CA PHE A 375 14.67 -8.25 -0.76
C PHE A 375 14.22 -9.23 -1.82
N ASP A 376 14.16 -10.49 -1.43
CA ASP A 376 13.30 -11.46 -2.10
C ASP A 376 11.88 -11.34 -1.53
N PHE A 377 10.87 -11.32 -2.40
CA PHE A 377 9.46 -11.31 -2.03
C PHE A 377 8.97 -12.70 -1.54
N ASP A 378 9.84 -13.50 -0.96
CA ASP A 378 9.50 -14.80 -0.38
C ASP A 378 8.65 -14.68 0.90
N GLU A 379 8.50 -13.44 1.43
CA GLU A 379 7.66 -13.18 2.59
C GLU A 379 6.17 -13.32 2.32
N LEU A 380 5.73 -13.09 1.08
CA LEU A 380 4.35 -13.35 0.67
C LEU A 380 4.35 -14.46 -0.38
N SER A 381 3.52 -15.47 -0.17
CA SER A 381 3.28 -16.46 -1.21
C SER A 381 2.70 -15.81 -2.46
N ILE A 382 2.73 -16.52 -3.58
CA ILE A 382 2.08 -16.07 -4.83
C ILE A 382 0.58 -15.76 -4.65
N PHE A 383 -0.06 -16.38 -3.66
CA PHE A 383 -1.45 -16.11 -3.27
C PHE A 383 -1.58 -14.97 -2.26
N ARG A 384 -0.47 -14.24 -1.98
CA ARG A 384 -0.41 -13.15 -0.99
C ARG A 384 -0.71 -13.58 0.44
N GLU A 385 -0.49 -14.85 0.74
CA GLU A 385 -0.52 -15.37 2.08
C GLU A 385 0.84 -15.12 2.76
N PRO A 386 0.89 -14.47 3.94
CA PRO A 386 2.12 -14.29 4.69
C PRO A 386 2.76 -15.62 5.08
N THR A 387 4.02 -15.80 4.72
CA THR A 387 4.82 -17.02 4.99
C THR A 387 5.52 -16.96 6.36
N SER A 388 6.24 -18.00 6.74
CA SER A 388 7.11 -17.96 7.95
C SER A 388 8.15 -16.84 7.84
N ALA A 389 8.75 -16.64 6.64
CA ALA A 389 9.71 -15.58 6.39
C ALA A 389 9.12 -14.18 6.64
N PHE A 390 7.85 -13.98 6.33
CA PHE A 390 7.14 -12.73 6.66
C PHE A 390 7.15 -12.47 8.17
N TYR A 391 6.80 -13.44 8.99
CA TYR A 391 6.72 -13.26 10.45
C TYR A 391 8.11 -13.17 11.10
N GLU A 392 9.10 -13.89 10.59
CA GLU A 392 10.50 -13.72 10.99
C GLU A 392 10.99 -12.29 10.72
N ARG A 393 10.69 -11.76 9.52
CA ARG A 393 11.00 -10.38 9.15
C ARG A 393 10.24 -9.36 10.01
N LYS A 394 8.96 -9.63 10.30
CA LYS A 394 8.12 -8.79 11.16
C LYS A 394 8.77 -8.62 12.54
N ARG A 395 9.19 -9.74 13.17
CA ARG A 395 9.90 -9.73 14.46
C ARG A 395 11.25 -9.02 14.35
N ALA A 396 12.07 -9.35 13.34
CA ALA A 396 13.38 -8.75 13.15
C ALA A 396 13.33 -7.22 12.93
N ASN A 397 12.24 -6.70 12.39
CA ASN A 397 12.04 -5.27 12.12
C ASN A 397 11.31 -4.52 13.26
N GLU A 398 11.01 -5.15 14.40
CA GLU A 398 10.39 -4.47 15.54
C GLU A 398 11.17 -3.19 15.95
N PRO A 399 10.47 -2.14 16.42
CA PRO A 399 11.14 -0.92 16.89
C PRO A 399 12.13 -1.18 18.02
N VAL A 400 11.80 -2.10 18.93
CA VAL A 400 12.70 -2.67 19.93
C VAL A 400 12.75 -4.17 19.67
N HIS A 401 13.95 -4.72 19.48
CA HIS A 401 14.10 -6.11 19.11
C HIS A 401 15.21 -6.79 19.91
N VAL A 402 14.98 -8.03 20.35
CA VAL A 402 16.02 -8.89 20.93
C VAL A 402 16.45 -9.93 19.90
N GLN A 403 17.75 -10.07 19.71
CA GLN A 403 18.31 -11.03 18.77
C GLN A 403 19.45 -11.83 19.35
N TYR A 404 19.71 -12.99 18.74
CA TYR A 404 20.85 -13.84 19.03
C TYR A 404 21.78 -13.87 17.82
N VAL A 405 23.01 -13.40 17.98
CA VAL A 405 24.00 -13.29 16.90
C VAL A 405 25.35 -13.74 17.45
N ASP A 406 25.97 -14.72 16.81
CA ASP A 406 27.33 -15.19 17.13
C ASP A 406 27.56 -15.45 18.63
N GLY A 407 26.65 -16.17 19.29
CA GLY A 407 26.75 -16.50 20.72
C GLY A 407 26.47 -15.33 21.66
N LYS A 408 25.84 -14.27 21.20
CA LYS A 408 25.53 -13.07 21.98
C LYS A 408 24.07 -12.73 21.90
N VAL A 409 23.52 -12.27 23.01
CA VAL A 409 22.20 -11.66 23.10
C VAL A 409 22.36 -10.15 22.97
N GLU A 410 21.70 -9.58 21.97
CA GLU A 410 21.78 -8.16 21.64
C GLU A 410 20.37 -7.56 21.63
N VAL A 411 20.31 -6.26 21.98
CA VAL A 411 19.09 -5.46 21.91
C VAL A 411 19.28 -4.36 20.87
N VAL A 412 18.37 -4.31 19.93
CA VAL A 412 18.27 -3.28 18.91
C VAL A 412 17.19 -2.29 19.32
N ASN A 413 17.56 -1.02 19.47
CA ASN A 413 16.63 0.08 19.73
C ASN A 413 16.57 1.01 18.51
N ARG A 414 15.50 0.93 17.73
CA ARG A 414 15.27 1.79 16.55
C ARG A 414 14.35 2.98 16.87
N THR A 415 13.93 3.13 18.13
CA THR A 415 13.04 4.21 18.56
C THR A 415 13.79 5.55 18.75
N LEU A 416 13.05 6.64 18.86
CA LEU A 416 13.59 7.98 19.13
C LEU A 416 14.02 8.19 20.59
N HIS A 417 13.80 7.21 21.46
CA HIS A 417 14.00 7.34 22.90
C HIS A 417 15.01 6.30 23.41
N ASP A 418 15.82 6.71 24.40
CA ASP A 418 16.69 5.77 25.12
C ASP A 418 15.85 4.77 25.91
N LEU A 419 16.20 3.50 25.86
CA LEU A 419 15.67 2.49 26.75
C LEU A 419 16.53 2.44 28.02
N ASN A 420 15.91 2.67 29.18
CA ASN A 420 16.64 2.73 30.45
C ASN A 420 16.17 1.61 31.37
N GLY A 421 17.12 0.81 31.88
CA GLY A 421 16.84 -0.23 32.84
C GLY A 421 15.97 -1.38 32.29
N VAL A 422 16.06 -1.70 30.99
CA VAL A 422 15.32 -2.81 30.40
C VAL A 422 15.90 -4.14 30.84
N LYS A 423 15.06 -5.08 31.21
CA LYS A 423 15.41 -6.44 31.62
C LYS A 423 15.45 -7.33 30.38
N VAL A 424 16.59 -7.91 30.07
CA VAL A 424 16.82 -8.83 28.96
C VAL A 424 17.03 -10.22 29.53
N GLY A 425 16.19 -11.19 29.11
CA GLY A 425 16.28 -12.59 29.49
C GLY A 425 16.59 -13.47 28.28
N ALA A 426 17.33 -14.54 28.51
CA ALA A 426 17.58 -15.60 27.55
C ALA A 426 17.59 -16.96 28.26
N GLN A 427 16.96 -17.96 27.64
CA GLN A 427 16.88 -19.30 28.19
C GLN A 427 17.05 -20.37 27.11
N TRP A 428 17.97 -21.31 27.33
CA TRP A 428 18.18 -22.47 26.48
C TRP A 428 17.39 -23.67 26.97
N PHE A 429 16.84 -24.41 26.01
CA PHE A 429 16.11 -25.66 26.25
C PHE A 429 16.65 -26.80 25.39
N ASP A 430 16.52 -28.03 25.88
CA ASP A 430 16.86 -29.23 25.13
C ASP A 430 15.76 -29.60 24.09
N ILE A 431 15.98 -30.70 23.38
CA ILE A 431 15.05 -31.23 22.38
C ILE A 431 13.64 -31.52 22.91
N ASN A 432 13.50 -31.76 24.20
CA ASN A 432 12.21 -32.05 24.86
C ASN A 432 11.59 -30.80 25.49
N GLY A 433 12.23 -29.63 25.38
CA GLY A 433 11.78 -28.39 26.00
C GLY A 433 12.15 -28.28 27.50
N SER A 434 13.10 -29.09 27.99
CA SER A 434 13.60 -28.94 29.37
C SER A 434 14.67 -27.85 29.44
N SER A 435 14.57 -26.98 30.47
CA SER A 435 15.52 -25.87 30.65
C SER A 435 16.95 -26.39 30.89
N LEU A 436 17.91 -25.82 30.14
CA LEU A 436 19.33 -26.13 30.23
C LEU A 436 20.11 -25.00 30.93
N SER A 437 19.85 -23.76 30.60
CA SER A 437 20.50 -22.60 31.19
C SER A 437 19.66 -21.36 31.01
N GLU A 438 19.80 -20.40 31.92
CA GLU A 438 19.10 -19.12 31.90
C GLU A 438 20.09 -18.00 32.25
N GLN A 439 19.96 -16.86 31.60
CA GLN A 439 20.69 -15.66 31.94
C GLN A 439 19.82 -14.42 31.80
N VAL A 440 19.96 -13.48 32.74
CA VAL A 440 19.22 -12.22 32.78
C VAL A 440 20.20 -11.07 33.03
N ALA A 441 20.00 -9.96 32.31
CA ALA A 441 20.71 -8.70 32.56
C ALA A 441 19.75 -7.52 32.54
N VAL A 442 20.18 -6.43 33.18
CA VAL A 442 19.49 -5.13 33.07
C VAL A 442 20.45 -4.17 32.39
N ILE A 443 20.01 -3.59 31.31
CA ILE A 443 20.85 -2.72 30.46
C ILE A 443 20.14 -1.41 30.08
N ASN A 444 20.94 -0.45 29.61
CA ASN A 444 20.44 0.74 28.94
C ASN A 444 20.84 0.66 27.48
N VAL A 445 19.92 1.02 26.58
CA VAL A 445 20.16 1.00 25.13
C VAL A 445 19.81 2.37 24.54
N LYS A 446 20.77 3.03 23.92
CA LYS A 446 20.57 4.33 23.31
C LYS A 446 19.61 4.26 22.13
N SER A 447 18.90 5.35 21.89
CA SER A 447 18.13 5.57 20.67
C SER A 447 19.00 5.30 19.43
N GLY A 448 18.45 4.60 18.43
CA GLY A 448 19.12 4.32 17.16
C GLY A 448 20.37 3.42 17.27
N SER A 449 20.49 2.59 18.32
CA SER A 449 21.69 1.79 18.57
C SER A 449 21.40 0.30 18.82
N VAL A 450 22.45 -0.50 18.69
CA VAL A 450 22.50 -1.91 19.10
C VAL A 450 23.40 -2.04 20.31
N SER A 451 22.98 -2.78 21.32
CA SER A 451 23.78 -3.01 22.52
C SER A 451 23.79 -4.50 22.87
N GLN A 452 24.98 -5.05 23.10
CA GLN A 452 25.13 -6.41 23.63
C GLN A 452 24.67 -6.44 25.09
N ALA A 453 23.73 -7.33 25.41
CA ALA A 453 23.33 -7.59 26.79
C ALA A 453 24.33 -8.51 27.50
N PHE A 454 24.64 -9.66 26.88
CA PHE A 454 25.63 -10.63 27.38
C PHE A 454 26.00 -11.65 26.30
N ALA A 455 27.07 -12.41 26.55
CA ALA A 455 27.39 -13.60 25.77
C ALA A 455 26.59 -14.78 26.35
N PHE A 456 26.01 -15.62 25.51
CA PHE A 456 25.18 -16.74 25.93
C PHE A 456 25.28 -17.90 24.95
N GLU A 457 26.35 -18.65 25.07
CA GLU A 457 26.64 -19.75 24.16
C GLU A 457 25.66 -20.92 24.36
N LYS A 458 25.40 -21.66 23.30
CA LYS A 458 24.58 -22.85 23.32
C LYS A 458 25.22 -23.95 24.20
N PRO A 459 24.51 -24.45 25.22
CA PRO A 459 25.11 -25.39 26.19
C PRO A 459 25.10 -26.87 25.75
N CYS A 460 24.51 -27.19 24.59
CA CYS A 460 24.36 -28.57 24.09
C CYS A 460 24.72 -28.65 22.59
N GLU A 461 25.08 -29.85 22.15
CA GLU A 461 25.18 -30.19 20.73
C GLU A 461 23.80 -30.64 20.19
N GLY A 462 23.59 -30.53 18.87
CA GLY A 462 22.36 -30.98 18.23
C GLY A 462 21.22 -29.97 18.32
N LEU A 463 19.96 -30.44 18.33
CA LEU A 463 18.77 -29.60 18.41
C LEU A 463 18.60 -28.98 19.79
N GLY A 464 18.33 -27.69 19.85
CA GLY A 464 17.98 -26.93 21.04
C GLY A 464 17.14 -25.72 20.71
N TYR A 465 16.49 -25.17 21.70
CA TYR A 465 15.63 -24.00 21.56
C TYR A 465 16.13 -22.88 22.44
N LEU A 466 16.03 -21.64 21.93
CA LEU A 466 16.41 -20.45 22.66
C LEU A 466 15.24 -19.48 22.69
N GLU A 467 14.82 -19.13 23.89
CA GLU A 467 13.87 -18.04 24.11
C GLU A 467 14.60 -16.78 24.54
N LEU A 468 14.18 -15.66 23.98
CA LEU A 468 14.67 -14.33 24.30
C LEU A 468 13.49 -13.41 24.60
N ALA A 469 13.64 -12.55 25.61
CA ALA A 469 12.63 -11.55 25.92
C ALA A 469 13.24 -10.25 26.47
N ILE A 470 12.59 -9.13 26.17
CA ILE A 470 12.92 -7.80 26.74
C ILE A 470 11.68 -7.27 27.45
N TYR A 471 11.89 -6.78 28.67
CA TYR A 471 10.85 -6.13 29.46
C TYR A 471 11.25 -4.71 29.87
N SER A 472 10.28 -3.79 29.83
CA SER A 472 10.36 -2.49 30.49
C SER A 472 9.38 -2.50 31.69
N GLY A 473 9.90 -2.66 32.90
CA GLY A 473 9.06 -2.99 34.04
C GLY A 473 8.36 -4.34 33.86
N GLU A 474 7.02 -4.33 33.77
CA GLU A 474 6.19 -5.53 33.50
C GLU A 474 5.78 -5.64 32.02
N GLU A 475 6.06 -4.65 31.22
CA GLU A 475 5.69 -4.62 29.80
C GLU A 475 6.69 -5.42 28.95
N LEU A 476 6.21 -6.40 28.19
CA LEU A 476 6.98 -7.15 27.21
C LEU A 476 7.16 -6.26 25.96
N LEU A 477 8.40 -5.91 25.63
CA LEU A 477 8.73 -5.08 24.46
C LEU A 477 9.04 -5.91 23.22
N SER A 478 9.68 -7.05 23.39
CA SER A 478 10.04 -7.97 22.30
C SER A 478 10.29 -9.36 22.86
N GLU A 479 9.89 -10.38 22.11
CA GLU A 479 10.21 -11.78 22.36
C GLU A 479 10.64 -12.46 21.07
N ASN A 480 11.55 -13.43 21.17
CA ASN A 480 11.99 -14.19 20.02
C ASN A 480 12.26 -15.64 20.40
N PHE A 481 12.00 -16.56 19.47
CA PHE A 481 12.20 -17.98 19.62
C PHE A 481 13.08 -18.50 18.49
N HIS A 482 14.19 -19.12 18.83
CA HIS A 482 15.12 -19.69 17.87
C HIS A 482 15.17 -21.20 17.97
N ILE A 483 15.22 -21.86 16.82
CA ILE A 483 15.45 -23.30 16.68
C ILE A 483 16.87 -23.47 16.18
N GLU A 484 17.75 -24.01 17.02
CA GLU A 484 19.15 -24.15 16.72
C GLU A 484 19.53 -25.62 16.51
N GLY A 485 19.71 -26.01 15.25
CA GLY A 485 19.97 -27.38 14.81
C GLY A 485 18.89 -27.90 13.89
N SER A 486 18.99 -29.14 13.46
CA SER A 486 18.02 -29.76 12.56
C SER A 486 16.95 -30.51 13.35
N VAL A 487 15.67 -30.19 13.08
CA VAL A 487 14.54 -30.92 13.62
C VAL A 487 14.44 -32.27 12.89
N PRO A 488 14.43 -33.42 13.59
CA PRO A 488 14.24 -34.74 12.98
C PRO A 488 12.88 -34.89 12.27
N GLU A 489 12.82 -35.60 11.15
CA GLU A 489 11.56 -35.88 10.46
C GLU A 489 10.54 -36.65 11.30
N ASP A 490 11.03 -37.50 12.23
CA ASP A 490 10.23 -38.30 13.16
C ASP A 490 10.06 -37.62 14.53
N TYR A 491 10.16 -36.27 14.56
CA TYR A 491 9.97 -35.52 15.80
C TYR A 491 8.59 -35.79 16.41
N PRO A 492 8.51 -36.02 17.77
CA PRO A 492 7.27 -36.40 18.42
C PRO A 492 6.14 -35.40 18.19
N LYS A 493 4.90 -35.89 18.11
CA LYS A 493 3.71 -35.06 17.94
C LYS A 493 3.38 -34.28 19.20
N ALA A 494 3.08 -33.00 19.02
CA ALA A 494 2.58 -32.14 20.09
C ALA A 494 1.07 -32.29 20.27
N THR A 495 0.60 -31.92 21.47
CA THR A 495 -0.83 -31.90 21.79
C THR A 495 -1.25 -30.48 22.15
N LEU A 496 -2.15 -29.93 21.38
CA LEU A 496 -2.62 -28.56 21.58
C LEU A 496 -4.03 -28.50 22.15
N ARG A 497 -4.27 -27.47 22.97
CA ARG A 497 -5.59 -26.91 23.22
C ARG A 497 -5.70 -25.58 22.50
N VAL A 498 -6.72 -25.48 21.66
CA VAL A 498 -6.95 -24.26 20.86
C VAL A 498 -8.39 -23.79 21.05
N GLY A 499 -8.60 -22.49 21.00
CA GLY A 499 -9.92 -21.89 21.06
C GLY A 499 -9.87 -20.39 21.14
N GLY A 500 -10.98 -19.75 20.78
CA GLY A 500 -10.99 -18.31 20.76
C GLY A 500 -12.36 -17.72 20.45
N GLU A 501 -12.37 -16.44 20.20
CA GLU A 501 -13.56 -15.65 19.89
C GLU A 501 -13.41 -14.95 18.55
N VAL A 502 -14.50 -14.91 17.79
CA VAL A 502 -14.64 -14.17 16.54
C VAL A 502 -15.73 -13.14 16.75
N ASN A 503 -15.33 -11.88 16.78
CA ASN A 503 -16.22 -10.76 17.05
C ASN A 503 -16.48 -9.94 15.78
N SER A 504 -17.75 -9.65 15.48
CA SER A 504 -18.12 -8.78 14.37
C SER A 504 -17.83 -7.32 14.73
N THR A 505 -17.09 -6.63 13.88
CA THR A 505 -16.90 -5.17 13.92
C THR A 505 -17.79 -4.49 12.87
N GLN A 506 -17.72 -3.17 12.75
CA GLN A 506 -18.47 -2.43 11.72
C GLN A 506 -18.08 -2.90 10.32
N ASP A 507 -16.77 -3.03 10.05
CA ASP A 507 -16.22 -3.25 8.71
C ASP A 507 -15.60 -4.63 8.52
N GLY A 508 -15.50 -5.46 9.59
CA GLY A 508 -14.78 -6.73 9.52
C GLY A 508 -15.08 -7.69 10.67
N TRP A 509 -14.09 -8.53 10.90
CA TRP A 509 -14.02 -9.48 11.99
C TRP A 509 -12.75 -9.25 12.79
N SER A 510 -12.88 -9.26 14.12
CA SER A 510 -11.76 -9.30 15.05
C SER A 510 -11.70 -10.67 15.68
N ILE A 511 -10.58 -11.34 15.55
CA ILE A 511 -10.33 -12.69 16.01
C ILE A 511 -9.34 -12.63 17.17
N THR A 512 -9.65 -13.32 18.27
CA THR A 512 -8.72 -13.56 19.39
C THR A 512 -8.66 -15.06 19.63
N TYR A 513 -7.47 -15.66 19.49
CA TYR A 513 -7.31 -17.10 19.50
C TYR A 513 -6.19 -17.52 20.46
N LEU A 514 -6.52 -18.38 21.43
CA LEU A 514 -5.57 -18.95 22.38
C LEU A 514 -5.08 -20.29 21.84
N ILE A 515 -3.77 -20.47 21.83
CA ILE A 515 -3.07 -21.73 21.54
C ILE A 515 -2.27 -22.11 22.78
N GLU A 516 -2.42 -23.30 23.26
CA GLU A 516 -1.72 -23.83 24.43
C GLU A 516 -1.17 -25.21 24.13
N ASN A 517 0.12 -25.43 24.40
CA ASN A 517 0.76 -26.73 24.28
C ASN A 517 0.55 -27.54 25.57
N LEU A 518 -0.30 -28.55 25.50
CA LEU A 518 -0.57 -29.49 26.62
C LEU A 518 0.31 -30.73 26.57
N GLY A 519 1.13 -30.87 25.51
CA GLY A 519 2.03 -32.03 25.34
C GLY A 519 3.30 -31.90 26.16
N ASP A 520 4.10 -32.97 26.10
CA ASP A 520 5.39 -33.10 26.80
C ASP A 520 6.59 -32.72 25.89
N VAL A 521 6.31 -32.27 24.67
CA VAL A 521 7.33 -31.86 23.69
C VAL A 521 6.96 -30.51 23.09
N PRO A 522 7.93 -29.70 22.61
CA PRO A 522 7.68 -28.46 21.91
C PRO A 522 6.76 -28.63 20.70
N ALA A 523 5.83 -27.71 20.54
CA ALA A 523 4.98 -27.58 19.37
C ALA A 523 5.62 -26.54 18.43
N LEU A 524 6.02 -26.97 17.23
CA LEU A 524 6.90 -26.20 16.35
C LEU A 524 6.17 -25.63 15.15
N MET A 525 6.49 -24.36 14.80
CA MET A 525 6.04 -23.68 13.59
C MET A 525 4.52 -23.72 13.41
N LEU A 526 3.80 -23.39 14.48
CA LEU A 526 2.35 -23.36 14.51
C LEU A 526 1.83 -22.23 13.63
N CYS A 527 1.06 -22.58 12.61
CA CYS A 527 0.46 -21.65 11.66
C CYS A 527 -1.06 -21.56 11.86
N ALA A 528 -1.55 -20.39 12.23
CA ALA A 528 -2.95 -20.08 12.28
C ALA A 528 -3.43 -19.57 10.91
N ARG A 529 -4.53 -20.12 10.41
CA ARG A 529 -5.17 -19.74 9.17
C ARG A 529 -6.64 -19.41 9.40
N VAL A 530 -7.14 -18.44 8.66
CA VAL A 530 -8.57 -18.14 8.61
C VAL A 530 -9.17 -18.78 7.37
N ASP A 531 -10.23 -19.54 7.58
CA ASP A 531 -10.98 -20.21 6.53
C ASP A 531 -12.42 -19.69 6.50
N ASP A 532 -13.02 -19.70 5.31
CA ASP A 532 -14.45 -19.47 5.16
C ASP A 532 -15.28 -20.70 5.55
N GLN A 533 -16.60 -20.62 5.39
CA GLN A 533 -17.50 -21.73 5.73
C GLN A 533 -17.30 -22.99 4.86
N ASP A 534 -16.67 -22.87 3.70
CA ASP A 534 -16.40 -23.95 2.75
C ASP A 534 -14.97 -24.50 2.91
N GLY A 535 -14.19 -23.96 3.85
CA GLY A 535 -12.81 -24.35 4.15
C GLY A 535 -11.77 -23.74 3.21
N ALA A 536 -12.16 -22.75 2.40
CA ALA A 536 -11.21 -22.01 1.58
C ALA A 536 -10.51 -20.92 2.40
N ALA A 537 -9.20 -20.74 2.15
CA ALA A 537 -8.42 -19.72 2.83
C ALA A 537 -8.96 -18.31 2.54
N VAL A 538 -9.17 -17.52 3.58
CA VAL A 538 -9.54 -16.11 3.50
C VAL A 538 -8.29 -15.26 3.47
N LEU A 539 -8.18 -14.36 2.51
CA LEU A 539 -7.07 -13.39 2.37
C LEU A 539 -7.61 -12.03 1.90
N PRO A 540 -7.02 -10.92 2.37
CA PRO A 540 -5.90 -10.80 3.32
C PRO A 540 -6.34 -11.02 4.79
N VAL A 541 -5.44 -11.55 5.60
CA VAL A 541 -5.59 -11.67 7.06
C VAL A 541 -4.38 -11.04 7.74
N PHE A 542 -4.63 -10.20 8.75
CA PHE A 542 -3.56 -9.49 9.47
C PHE A 542 -3.43 -10.03 10.88
N TRP A 543 -2.60 -11.08 11.03
CA TRP A 543 -2.29 -11.68 12.31
C TRP A 543 -1.28 -10.84 13.11
N SER A 544 -1.46 -10.77 14.44
CA SER A 544 -0.48 -10.15 15.35
C SER A 544 0.89 -10.85 15.27
N ASP A 545 0.88 -12.18 15.21
CA ASP A 545 2.03 -13.06 14.99
C ASP A 545 1.57 -14.37 14.35
N ASN A 546 2.49 -15.17 13.81
CA ASN A 546 2.18 -16.50 13.27
C ASN A 546 3.47 -17.33 13.14
N TYR A 547 3.35 -18.59 12.73
CA TYR A 547 4.49 -19.53 12.69
C TYR A 547 5.27 -19.54 14.00
N ILE A 548 4.52 -19.56 15.11
CA ILE A 548 5.04 -19.56 16.47
C ILE A 548 5.44 -20.97 16.90
N SER A 549 6.32 -21.08 17.90
CA SER A 549 6.62 -22.33 18.58
C SER A 549 6.32 -22.17 20.07
N LEU A 550 5.87 -23.23 20.71
CA LEU A 550 5.49 -23.25 22.14
C LEU A 550 6.15 -24.42 22.85
N LEU A 551 6.86 -24.13 23.91
CA LEU A 551 7.37 -25.17 24.83
C LEU A 551 6.24 -25.87 25.57
N PRO A 552 6.48 -27.05 26.19
CA PRO A 552 5.50 -27.74 27.04
C PRO A 552 4.90 -26.84 28.12
N GLY A 553 3.57 -26.77 28.17
CA GLY A 553 2.83 -25.92 29.10
C GLY A 553 2.69 -24.45 28.74
N GLU A 554 3.31 -24.00 27.67
CA GLU A 554 3.20 -22.61 27.21
C GLU A 554 1.90 -22.35 26.47
N LYS A 555 1.53 -21.07 26.45
CA LYS A 555 0.34 -20.57 25.74
C LYS A 555 0.61 -19.20 25.14
N LYS A 556 0.03 -18.95 23.97
CA LYS A 556 0.07 -17.66 23.29
C LYS A 556 -1.31 -17.27 22.78
N VAL A 557 -1.61 -15.99 22.85
CA VAL A 557 -2.83 -15.41 22.26
C VAL A 557 -2.43 -14.73 20.96
N LEU A 558 -3.04 -15.14 19.87
CA LEU A 558 -2.95 -14.50 18.58
C LEU A 558 -4.20 -13.68 18.32
N THR A 559 -4.04 -12.51 17.73
CA THR A 559 -5.16 -11.71 17.24
C THR A 559 -5.07 -11.56 15.74
N ALA A 560 -6.23 -11.46 15.07
CA ALA A 560 -6.28 -11.19 13.64
C ALA A 560 -7.44 -10.27 13.28
N GLU A 561 -7.29 -9.60 12.15
CA GLU A 561 -8.32 -8.78 11.53
C GLU A 561 -8.59 -9.27 10.11
N VAL A 562 -9.88 -9.33 9.75
CA VAL A 562 -10.37 -9.71 8.43
C VAL A 562 -11.48 -8.76 8.02
N ASP A 563 -11.44 -8.25 6.78
CA ASP A 563 -12.50 -7.40 6.24
C ASP A 563 -13.74 -8.25 5.87
N LYS A 564 -14.96 -7.75 6.16
CA LYS A 564 -16.22 -8.41 5.74
C LYS A 564 -16.36 -8.53 4.24
N ALA A 565 -15.74 -7.66 3.48
CA ALA A 565 -15.72 -7.76 2.02
C ALA A 565 -14.94 -8.98 1.52
N ASP A 566 -13.97 -9.48 2.31
CA ASP A 566 -13.18 -10.66 2.01
C ASP A 566 -13.76 -11.94 2.65
N CYS A 567 -14.50 -11.80 3.77
CA CYS A 567 -15.19 -12.89 4.45
C CYS A 567 -16.60 -12.43 4.87
N PRO A 568 -17.64 -12.61 4.02
CA PRO A 568 -19.00 -12.16 4.33
C PRO A 568 -19.66 -12.91 5.50
N HIS A 569 -19.19 -14.12 5.76
CA HIS A 569 -19.70 -15.01 6.82
C HIS A 569 -18.72 -15.09 7.97
N ILE A 570 -19.18 -15.68 9.10
CA ILE A 570 -18.31 -15.88 10.28
C ILE A 570 -17.14 -16.76 9.89
N PRO A 571 -15.88 -16.26 10.00
CA PRO A 571 -14.71 -17.05 9.67
C PRO A 571 -14.44 -18.16 10.68
N GLN A 572 -13.75 -19.20 10.23
CA GLN A 572 -13.24 -20.28 11.06
C GLN A 572 -11.71 -20.15 11.20
N VAL A 573 -11.15 -20.60 12.30
CA VAL A 573 -9.69 -20.62 12.50
C VAL A 573 -9.24 -22.07 12.57
N SER A 574 -8.28 -22.39 11.72
CA SER A 574 -7.58 -23.69 11.73
C SER A 574 -6.11 -23.49 12.14
N ILE A 575 -5.54 -24.49 12.80
CA ILE A 575 -4.13 -24.48 13.22
C ILE A 575 -3.44 -25.68 12.59
N THR A 576 -2.31 -25.43 11.95
CA THR A 576 -1.36 -26.44 11.48
C THR A 576 -0.01 -26.24 12.12
N GLY A 577 0.91 -27.18 11.99
CA GLY A 577 2.25 -27.09 12.56
C GLY A 577 3.13 -28.21 12.09
N PHE A 578 4.44 -28.09 12.34
CA PHE A 578 5.42 -29.07 11.89
C PHE A 578 5.15 -30.47 12.48
N ASN A 579 4.81 -30.52 13.76
CA ASN A 579 4.63 -31.81 14.50
C ASN A 579 3.23 -31.96 15.13
N LEU A 580 2.19 -31.57 14.41
CA LEU A 580 0.79 -31.78 14.82
C LEU A 580 0.19 -33.06 14.25
#